data_cbc79a32c653b8bed8715d724890745b
#
_entry.id   cbc79a32c653b8bed8715d724890745b
#
_cell.length_a   1.000
_cell.length_b   1.000
_cell.length_c   1.000
_cell.angle_alpha   90.00
_cell.angle_beta   90.00
_cell.angle_gamma   90.00
#
_symmetry.space_group_name_H-M   'P 1'
#
loop_
_entity.id
_entity.type
_entity.pdbx_description
1 polymer ?
#
loop_
_entity_poly.entity_id
_entity_poly.type
_entity_poly.pdbx_seq_one_letter_code
_entity_poly.pdbx_strand_id
1 'polypeptide(L)'
;MFNNLISKSKRPVFFTGAGISTNSGIPDFRGPKGIWKTSQPIYFQDFITSKEKRIESWERKFSNELNINKAKPNRGHQKIAEIMQIKDLSHLITQNVDNLHQESGIDDEQITELHGNATYAKCLDCQIRYELNQLKESFLKTKEPPLCIECNGIIKTATISFGQAMPEEEMVIAQKKSINCDLFLCIGTSLAVFPAADLPVLAKETGSKLVIINNEATQMDHLADLVINRDISEVLSEINLEN
;
A
#
# COMPACT_ATOMS: atom_id res chain seq x y z
N MET A 1 18.93 -18.05 7.65
CA MET A 1 17.56 -18.38 8.12
C MET A 1 16.52 -17.82 7.18
N PHE A 2 16.54 -16.52 6.87
CA PHE A 2 15.55 -15.84 6.01
C PHE A 2 15.45 -16.43 4.59
N ASN A 3 16.59 -16.57 3.87
CA ASN A 3 16.64 -17.20 2.55
C ASN A 3 16.02 -18.60 2.52
N ASN A 4 16.25 -19.41 3.58
CA ASN A 4 15.69 -20.74 3.67
C ASN A 4 14.16 -20.75 3.89
N LEU A 5 13.59 -19.72 4.54
CA LEU A 5 12.15 -19.58 4.65
C LEU A 5 11.52 -19.27 3.29
N ILE A 6 12.11 -18.33 2.55
CA ILE A 6 11.63 -17.96 1.23
C ILE A 6 11.78 -19.09 0.23
N SER A 7 12.96 -19.75 0.17
CA SER A 7 13.19 -20.83 -0.80
C SER A 7 12.23 -21.99 -0.60
N LYS A 8 11.93 -22.37 0.64
CA LYS A 8 11.03 -23.48 0.98
C LYS A 8 9.55 -23.15 0.84
N SER A 9 9.18 -21.88 0.91
CA SER A 9 7.79 -21.48 0.80
C SER A 9 7.26 -21.73 -0.60
N LYS A 10 6.04 -22.27 -0.68
CA LYS A 10 5.31 -22.50 -1.94
C LYS A 10 4.28 -21.40 -2.21
N ARG A 11 3.75 -20.79 -1.15
CA ARG A 11 2.70 -19.77 -1.21
C ARG A 11 3.06 -18.57 -0.33
N PRO A 12 4.17 -17.86 -0.62
CA PRO A 12 4.52 -16.67 0.15
C PRO A 12 3.52 -15.55 -0.10
N VAL A 13 3.15 -14.85 0.95
CA VAL A 13 2.41 -13.59 0.88
C VAL A 13 3.32 -12.46 1.34
N PHE A 14 3.44 -11.43 0.49
CA PHE A 14 4.14 -10.20 0.79
C PHE A 14 3.11 -9.17 1.25
N PHE A 15 3.25 -8.66 2.47
CA PHE A 15 2.40 -7.63 3.05
C PHE A 15 3.20 -6.35 3.23
N THR A 16 3.01 -5.36 2.33
CA THR A 16 3.86 -4.18 2.28
C THR A 16 3.17 -2.92 2.83
N GLY A 17 3.97 -2.05 3.43
CA GLY A 17 3.57 -0.71 3.86
C GLY A 17 4.55 0.36 3.36
N ALA A 18 4.34 1.61 3.72
CA ALA A 18 5.04 2.77 3.16
C ALA A 18 6.56 2.75 3.39
N GLY A 19 7.05 1.98 4.36
CA GLY A 19 8.48 1.83 4.62
C GLY A 19 9.26 1.24 3.44
N ILE A 20 8.65 0.40 2.57
CA ILE A 20 9.34 -0.10 1.37
C ILE A 20 9.61 0.99 0.35
N SER A 21 8.78 2.04 0.32
CA SER A 21 8.84 3.12 -0.68
C SER A 21 9.73 4.29 -0.26
N THR A 22 10.29 4.29 0.96
CA THR A 22 11.15 5.38 1.45
C THR A 22 12.41 5.54 0.60
N ASN A 23 13.01 4.43 0.15
CA ASN A 23 14.17 4.42 -0.76
C ASN A 23 13.80 4.80 -2.21
N SER A 24 12.52 4.98 -2.50
CA SER A 24 12.01 5.56 -3.76
C SER A 24 11.74 7.07 -3.65
N GLY A 25 12.00 7.68 -2.48
CA GLY A 25 11.75 9.10 -2.21
C GLY A 25 10.33 9.43 -1.77
N ILE A 26 9.50 8.43 -1.48
CA ILE A 26 8.17 8.62 -0.89
C ILE A 26 8.31 8.52 0.63
N PRO A 27 7.99 9.58 1.39
CA PRO A 27 8.07 9.52 2.84
C PRO A 27 7.02 8.55 3.41
N ASP A 28 7.37 7.86 4.49
CA ASP A 28 6.39 7.08 5.23
C ASP A 28 5.41 7.97 6.02
N PHE A 29 4.43 7.37 6.66
CA PHE A 29 3.40 8.13 7.39
C PHE A 29 3.72 8.31 8.88
N ARG A 30 4.37 7.35 9.55
CA ARG A 30 4.50 7.27 11.00
C ARG A 30 5.93 7.28 11.53
N GLY A 31 6.91 6.95 10.69
CA GLY A 31 8.32 6.91 11.06
C GLY A 31 8.87 8.23 11.60
N PRO A 32 10.16 8.31 11.92
CA PRO A 32 10.77 9.51 12.51
C PRO A 32 10.56 10.79 11.69
N LYS A 33 10.42 10.67 10.37
CA LYS A 33 10.15 11.77 9.43
C LYS A 33 8.77 11.64 8.77
N GLY A 34 7.86 10.88 9.38
CA GLY A 34 6.56 10.55 8.80
C GLY A 34 5.66 11.76 8.57
N ILE A 35 4.87 11.70 7.50
CA ILE A 35 4.02 12.81 7.01
C ILE A 35 3.05 13.30 8.09
N TRP A 36 2.49 12.40 8.88
CA TRP A 36 1.50 12.77 9.90
C TRP A 36 2.06 13.56 11.09
N LYS A 37 3.37 13.79 11.15
CA LYS A 37 3.96 14.73 12.10
C LYS A 37 3.74 16.19 11.70
N THR A 38 3.54 16.44 10.41
CA THR A 38 3.41 17.79 9.85
C THR A 38 2.06 18.04 9.17
N SER A 39 1.35 16.99 8.75
CA SER A 39 0.09 17.09 8.00
C SER A 39 -0.95 16.17 8.60
N GLN A 40 -2.11 16.71 8.98
CA GLN A 40 -3.21 15.91 9.50
C GLN A 40 -3.96 15.24 8.35
N PRO A 41 -4.41 13.96 8.49
CA PRO A 41 -5.23 13.31 7.49
C PRO A 41 -6.59 13.99 7.35
N ILE A 42 -7.11 14.05 6.12
CA ILE A 42 -8.50 14.45 5.87
C ILE A 42 -9.36 13.20 6.01
N TYR A 43 -10.28 13.20 6.98
CA TYR A 43 -11.20 12.09 7.19
C TYR A 43 -12.26 12.04 6.08
N PHE A 44 -12.77 10.84 5.81
CA PHE A 44 -13.76 10.63 4.75
C PHE A 44 -15.01 11.49 4.96
N GLN A 45 -15.53 11.55 6.19
CA GLN A 45 -16.70 12.34 6.50
C GLN A 45 -16.48 13.84 6.24
N ASP A 46 -15.29 14.37 6.59
CA ASP A 46 -14.96 15.77 6.31
C ASP A 46 -14.86 16.01 4.80
N PHE A 47 -14.27 15.06 4.05
CA PHE A 47 -14.16 15.17 2.60
C PHE A 47 -15.52 15.22 1.91
N ILE A 48 -16.49 14.39 2.30
CA ILE A 48 -17.81 14.37 1.65
C ILE A 48 -18.70 15.54 2.05
N THR A 49 -18.56 16.08 3.26
CA THR A 49 -19.43 17.13 3.77
C THR A 49 -18.90 18.56 3.56
N SER A 50 -17.56 18.76 3.50
CA SER A 50 -16.96 20.09 3.35
C SER A 50 -16.33 20.30 1.98
N LYS A 51 -16.77 21.36 1.28
CA LYS A 51 -16.16 21.80 0.03
C LYS A 51 -14.70 22.22 0.25
N GLU A 52 -14.41 22.89 1.35
CA GLU A 52 -13.09 23.39 1.71
C GLU A 52 -12.12 22.20 1.90
N LYS A 53 -12.57 21.11 2.54
CA LYS A 53 -11.77 19.90 2.71
C LYS A 53 -11.53 19.18 1.38
N ARG A 54 -12.47 19.20 0.45
CA ARG A 54 -12.24 18.71 -0.92
C ARG A 54 -11.21 19.56 -1.65
N ILE A 55 -11.29 20.89 -1.56
CA ILE A 55 -10.28 21.79 -2.14
C ILE A 55 -8.89 21.47 -1.56
N GLU A 56 -8.77 21.45 -0.24
CA GLU A 56 -7.53 21.11 0.46
C GLU A 56 -6.96 19.76 0.00
N SER A 57 -7.80 18.75 -0.14
CA SER A 57 -7.39 17.42 -0.60
C SER A 57 -6.82 17.45 -2.02
N TRP A 58 -7.47 18.17 -2.94
CA TRP A 58 -7.01 18.31 -4.32
C TRP A 58 -5.75 19.19 -4.43
N GLU A 59 -5.62 20.23 -3.60
CA GLU A 59 -4.40 21.02 -3.51
C GLU A 59 -3.21 20.18 -3.08
N ARG A 60 -3.34 19.41 -2.00
CA ARG A 60 -2.31 18.46 -1.53
C ARG A 60 -1.94 17.45 -2.63
N LYS A 61 -2.96 16.90 -3.32
CA LYS A 61 -2.75 15.94 -4.41
C LYS A 61 -1.93 16.54 -5.55
N PHE A 62 -2.23 17.75 -5.96
CA PHE A 62 -1.59 18.38 -7.12
C PHE A 62 -0.32 19.17 -6.78
N SER A 63 -0.08 19.51 -5.49
CA SER A 63 1.20 20.03 -5.02
C SER A 63 2.33 19.00 -5.03
N ASN A 64 1.96 17.71 -5.22
CA ASN A 64 2.91 16.60 -5.25
C ASN A 64 3.67 16.38 -3.92
N GLU A 65 3.03 16.67 -2.78
CA GLU A 65 3.62 16.53 -1.44
C GLU A 65 4.24 15.14 -1.20
N LEU A 66 3.67 14.10 -1.79
CA LEU A 66 4.12 12.72 -1.64
C LEU A 66 5.15 12.28 -2.68
N ASN A 67 5.53 13.11 -3.64
CA ASN A 67 6.46 12.77 -4.74
C ASN A 67 6.09 11.50 -5.56
N ILE A 68 4.89 10.97 -5.42
CA ILE A 68 4.46 9.71 -6.06
C ILE A 68 4.71 9.74 -7.57
N ASN A 69 4.39 10.86 -8.23
CA ASN A 69 4.51 10.99 -9.69
C ASN A 69 5.94 10.91 -10.24
N LYS A 70 6.97 11.02 -9.38
CA LYS A 70 8.39 10.98 -9.77
C LYS A 70 9.11 9.76 -9.22
N ALA A 71 8.51 9.08 -8.26
CA ALA A 71 9.09 7.91 -7.64
C ALA A 71 9.24 6.77 -8.68
N LYS A 72 10.23 5.92 -8.46
CA LYS A 72 10.46 4.71 -9.24
C LYS A 72 10.62 3.53 -8.31
N PRO A 73 10.26 2.31 -8.75
CA PRO A 73 10.51 1.11 -7.98
C PRO A 73 11.98 1.03 -7.57
N ASN A 74 12.23 0.82 -6.28
CA ASN A 74 13.56 0.59 -5.75
C ASN A 74 13.90 -0.92 -5.74
N ARG A 75 15.10 -1.26 -5.26
CA ARG A 75 15.57 -2.65 -5.20
C ARG A 75 14.63 -3.57 -4.41
N GLY A 76 13.95 -3.05 -3.38
CA GLY A 76 12.97 -3.83 -2.60
C GLY A 76 11.78 -4.26 -3.46
N HIS A 77 11.20 -3.33 -4.22
CA HIS A 77 10.10 -3.63 -5.15
C HIS A 77 10.53 -4.63 -6.23
N GLN A 78 11.71 -4.37 -6.84
CA GLN A 78 12.26 -5.24 -7.89
C GLN A 78 12.50 -6.67 -7.37
N LYS A 79 13.06 -6.81 -6.16
CA LYS A 79 13.33 -8.13 -5.58
C LYS A 79 12.04 -8.88 -5.27
N ILE A 80 10.98 -8.22 -4.78
CA ILE A 80 9.68 -8.87 -4.60
C ILE A 80 9.15 -9.35 -5.95
N ALA A 81 9.22 -8.52 -7.01
CA ALA A 81 8.80 -8.91 -8.34
C ALA A 81 9.56 -10.14 -8.86
N GLU A 82 10.90 -10.16 -8.72
CA GLU A 82 11.74 -11.32 -9.07
C GLU A 82 11.29 -12.61 -8.33
N ILE A 83 11.02 -12.50 -7.02
CA ILE A 83 10.56 -13.66 -6.24
C ILE A 83 9.19 -14.13 -6.72
N MET A 84 8.29 -13.22 -7.00
CA MET A 84 6.93 -13.53 -7.43
C MET A 84 6.90 -14.16 -8.83
N GLN A 85 7.80 -13.78 -9.73
CA GLN A 85 7.97 -14.42 -11.05
C GLN A 85 8.40 -15.88 -10.96
N ILE A 86 9.15 -16.25 -9.92
CA ILE A 86 9.62 -17.64 -9.71
C ILE A 86 8.59 -18.48 -8.94
N LYS A 87 7.76 -17.82 -8.12
CA LYS A 87 6.80 -18.47 -7.21
C LYS A 87 5.36 -18.17 -7.65
N ASP A 88 4.83 -18.99 -8.56
CA ASP A 88 3.52 -18.82 -9.21
C ASP A 88 2.34 -18.67 -8.21
N LEU A 89 2.45 -19.23 -7.01
CA LEU A 89 1.40 -19.15 -5.98
C LEU A 89 1.61 -18.01 -4.97
N SER A 90 2.58 -17.13 -5.23
CA SER A 90 2.79 -15.93 -4.41
C SER A 90 1.68 -14.90 -4.58
N HIS A 91 1.54 -14.02 -3.60
CA HIS A 91 0.61 -12.91 -3.67
C HIS A 91 1.15 -11.69 -2.91
N LEU A 92 0.86 -10.51 -3.42
CA LEU A 92 1.19 -9.25 -2.77
C LEU A 92 -0.08 -8.60 -2.22
N ILE A 93 -0.08 -8.26 -0.94
CA ILE A 93 -1.09 -7.43 -0.30
C ILE A 93 -0.39 -6.13 0.08
N THR A 94 -0.88 -5.01 -0.41
CA THR A 94 -0.23 -3.73 -0.11
C THR A 94 -1.16 -2.73 0.56
N GLN A 95 -0.61 -1.99 1.51
CA GLN A 95 -1.21 -0.81 2.11
C GLN A 95 -0.83 0.47 1.34
N ASN A 96 0.13 0.36 0.41
CA ASN A 96 0.62 1.48 -0.37
C ASN A 96 -0.36 1.86 -1.48
N VAL A 97 -0.32 3.14 -1.82
CA VAL A 97 -1.17 3.75 -2.86
C VAL A 97 -0.35 4.30 -4.03
N ASP A 98 0.96 3.99 -4.06
CA ASP A 98 1.95 4.63 -4.94
C ASP A 98 2.12 3.98 -6.31
N ASN A 99 1.53 2.78 -6.54
CA ASN A 99 1.60 2.01 -7.77
C ASN A 99 3.00 1.42 -8.09
N LEU A 100 3.97 1.49 -7.15
CA LEU A 100 5.34 1.07 -7.46
C LEU A 100 5.50 -0.45 -7.60
N HIS A 101 4.62 -1.23 -7.01
CA HIS A 101 4.61 -2.68 -7.19
C HIS A 101 4.21 -3.06 -8.62
N GLN A 102 3.18 -2.43 -9.17
CA GLN A 102 2.78 -2.61 -10.57
C GLN A 102 3.89 -2.16 -11.51
N GLU A 103 4.47 -0.99 -11.24
CA GLU A 103 5.60 -0.48 -12.04
C GLU A 103 6.87 -1.34 -11.95
N SER A 104 6.99 -2.21 -10.93
CA SER A 104 8.09 -3.18 -10.83
C SER A 104 7.87 -4.45 -11.65
N GLY A 105 6.71 -4.59 -12.29
CA GLY A 105 6.38 -5.71 -13.18
C GLY A 105 5.64 -6.86 -12.49
N ILE A 106 4.99 -6.63 -11.35
CA ILE A 106 4.07 -7.58 -10.74
C ILE A 106 2.70 -7.40 -11.41
N ASP A 107 2.09 -8.50 -11.84
CA ASP A 107 0.77 -8.49 -12.48
C ASP A 107 -0.32 -8.04 -11.50
N ASP A 108 -1.27 -7.22 -11.99
CA ASP A 108 -2.36 -6.69 -11.17
C ASP A 108 -3.18 -7.79 -10.47
N GLU A 109 -3.36 -8.95 -11.10
CA GLU A 109 -4.06 -10.10 -10.53
C GLU A 109 -3.35 -10.72 -9.31
N GLN A 110 -2.06 -10.47 -9.16
CA GLN A 110 -1.26 -10.90 -8.03
C GLN A 110 -1.17 -9.85 -6.91
N ILE A 111 -1.78 -8.67 -7.11
CA ILE A 111 -1.74 -7.55 -6.17
C ILE A 111 -3.13 -7.32 -5.57
N THR A 112 -3.18 -7.12 -4.25
CA THR A 112 -4.37 -6.64 -3.54
C THR A 112 -4.06 -5.31 -2.86
N GLU A 113 -4.68 -4.22 -3.32
CA GLU A 113 -4.50 -2.85 -2.81
C GLU A 113 -5.54 -2.54 -1.72
N LEU A 114 -5.18 -2.69 -0.45
CA LEU A 114 -6.13 -2.49 0.66
C LEU A 114 -6.57 -1.03 0.85
N HIS A 115 -5.70 -0.09 0.50
CA HIS A 115 -5.99 1.35 0.66
C HIS A 115 -6.20 2.06 -0.67
N GLY A 116 -6.45 1.29 -1.73
CA GLY A 116 -6.65 1.79 -3.08
C GLY A 116 -5.38 2.33 -3.72
N ASN A 117 -5.55 3.24 -4.69
CA ASN A 117 -4.46 3.72 -5.53
C ASN A 117 -4.54 5.25 -5.72
N ALA A 118 -3.40 5.93 -5.61
CA ALA A 118 -3.33 7.38 -5.71
C ALA A 118 -3.04 7.90 -7.14
N THR A 119 -2.90 7.02 -8.13
CA THR A 119 -2.56 7.43 -9.51
C THR A 119 -3.76 7.82 -10.36
N TYR A 120 -4.96 7.54 -9.88
CA TYR A 120 -6.22 7.90 -10.53
C TYR A 120 -7.29 8.33 -9.51
N ALA A 121 -8.43 8.79 -10.01
CA ALA A 121 -9.58 9.16 -9.19
C ALA A 121 -10.83 8.37 -9.61
N LYS A 122 -11.83 8.31 -8.73
CA LYS A 122 -13.13 7.71 -9.00
C LYS A 122 -14.25 8.63 -8.52
N CYS A 123 -15.39 8.56 -9.19
CA CYS A 123 -16.63 9.09 -8.65
C CYS A 123 -17.08 8.21 -7.47
N LEU A 124 -17.47 8.81 -6.35
CA LEU A 124 -17.93 8.07 -5.17
C LEU A 124 -19.29 7.39 -5.40
N ASP A 125 -20.12 7.93 -6.31
CA ASP A 125 -21.47 7.42 -6.55
C ASP A 125 -21.50 6.36 -7.68
N CYS A 126 -21.02 6.71 -8.88
CA CYS A 126 -21.11 5.82 -10.05
C CYS A 126 -19.83 5.03 -10.34
N GLN A 127 -18.77 5.22 -9.56
CA GLN A 127 -17.48 4.50 -9.65
C GLN A 127 -16.70 4.72 -10.96
N ILE A 128 -17.14 5.63 -11.84
CA ILE A 128 -16.38 5.95 -13.07
C ILE A 128 -15.00 6.45 -12.70
N ARG A 129 -13.99 5.92 -13.39
CA ARG A 129 -12.58 6.29 -13.26
C ARG A 129 -12.26 7.56 -14.04
N TYR A 130 -11.42 8.40 -13.45
CA TYR A 130 -10.88 9.62 -14.02
C TYR A 130 -9.36 9.64 -13.93
N GLU A 131 -8.72 10.02 -15.03
CA GLU A 131 -7.28 10.24 -15.03
C GLU A 131 -6.96 11.61 -14.40
N LEU A 132 -5.96 11.63 -13.51
CA LEU A 132 -5.63 12.81 -12.72
C LEU A 132 -5.25 14.04 -13.57
N ASN A 133 -4.60 13.82 -14.73
CA ASN A 133 -4.18 14.92 -15.60
C ASN A 133 -5.39 15.72 -16.13
N GLN A 134 -6.49 15.04 -16.42
CA GLN A 134 -7.73 15.68 -16.88
C GLN A 134 -8.36 16.56 -15.79
N LEU A 135 -8.32 16.10 -14.54
CA LEU A 135 -8.85 16.82 -13.39
C LEU A 135 -7.96 17.98 -12.95
N LYS A 136 -6.65 17.82 -13.08
CA LYS A 136 -5.64 18.79 -12.63
C LYS A 136 -5.77 20.13 -13.34
N GLU A 137 -5.92 20.12 -14.65
CA GLU A 137 -5.99 21.34 -15.46
C GLU A 137 -7.22 22.19 -15.07
N SER A 138 -8.38 21.55 -14.95
CA SER A 138 -9.61 22.21 -14.53
C SER A 138 -9.51 22.75 -13.11
N PHE A 139 -9.04 21.91 -12.15
CA PHE A 139 -8.91 22.31 -10.74
C PHE A 139 -7.93 23.47 -10.55
N LEU A 140 -6.76 23.44 -11.20
CA LEU A 140 -5.78 24.53 -11.06
C LEU A 140 -6.31 25.87 -11.59
N LYS A 141 -7.17 25.83 -12.62
CA LYS A 141 -7.79 27.02 -13.22
C LYS A 141 -8.94 27.58 -12.39
N THR A 142 -9.79 26.70 -11.86
CA THR A 142 -11.06 27.12 -11.22
C THR A 142 -10.99 27.11 -9.69
N LYS A 143 -10.09 26.32 -9.12
CA LYS A 143 -10.03 25.97 -7.69
C LYS A 143 -11.29 25.27 -7.17
N GLU A 144 -12.17 24.83 -8.07
CA GLU A 144 -13.38 24.08 -7.72
C GLU A 144 -13.08 22.58 -7.68
N PRO A 145 -13.55 21.86 -6.64
CA PRO A 145 -13.41 20.40 -6.58
C PRO A 145 -14.15 19.76 -7.76
N PRO A 146 -13.52 18.80 -8.46
CA PRO A 146 -14.16 18.18 -9.62
C PRO A 146 -15.40 17.38 -9.23
N LEU A 147 -16.42 17.45 -10.07
CA LEU A 147 -17.63 16.65 -10.00
C LEU A 147 -17.73 15.73 -11.22
N CYS A 148 -18.42 14.61 -11.05
CA CYS A 148 -18.61 13.62 -12.09
C CYS A 148 -19.45 14.17 -13.24
N ILE A 149 -18.99 14.01 -14.47
CA ILE A 149 -19.71 14.48 -15.66
C ILE A 149 -20.96 13.66 -15.95
N GLU A 150 -21.04 12.41 -15.47
CA GLU A 150 -22.16 11.51 -15.71
C GLU A 150 -23.29 11.66 -14.67
N CYS A 151 -22.92 11.78 -13.38
CA CYS A 151 -23.93 11.77 -12.31
C CYS A 151 -23.83 12.98 -11.37
N ASN A 152 -22.92 13.91 -11.63
CA ASN A 152 -22.64 15.08 -10.79
C ASN A 152 -22.16 14.72 -9.36
N GLY A 153 -21.76 13.48 -9.14
CA GLY A 153 -21.24 12.98 -7.88
C GLY A 153 -19.84 13.50 -7.55
N ILE A 154 -19.42 13.33 -6.29
CA ILE A 154 -18.11 13.78 -5.83
C ILE A 154 -17.01 12.88 -6.41
N ILE A 155 -15.99 13.49 -7.03
CA ILE A 155 -14.79 12.79 -7.46
C ILE A 155 -13.73 12.88 -6.36
N LYS A 156 -13.13 11.72 -6.05
CA LYS A 156 -12.05 11.57 -5.07
C LYS A 156 -10.91 10.75 -5.67
N THR A 157 -9.65 11.01 -5.27
CA THR A 157 -8.57 10.05 -5.54
C THR A 157 -8.99 8.66 -5.07
N ALA A 158 -8.63 7.61 -5.82
CA ALA A 158 -9.11 6.25 -5.55
C ALA A 158 -8.43 5.60 -4.32
N THR A 159 -8.00 6.42 -3.36
CA THR A 159 -7.44 5.98 -2.07
C THR A 159 -8.52 5.84 -1.01
N ILE A 160 -8.32 4.97 -0.03
CA ILE A 160 -9.22 4.84 1.12
C ILE A 160 -8.79 5.81 2.21
N SER A 161 -9.69 6.70 2.61
CA SER A 161 -9.47 7.67 3.70
C SER A 161 -9.86 7.07 5.05
N PHE A 162 -9.33 7.63 6.15
CA PHE A 162 -9.80 7.26 7.49
C PHE A 162 -11.29 7.49 7.63
N GLY A 163 -12.00 6.50 8.18
CA GLY A 163 -13.47 6.50 8.30
C GLY A 163 -14.22 6.11 7.03
N GLN A 164 -13.52 5.82 5.93
CA GLN A 164 -14.09 5.20 4.74
C GLN A 164 -14.11 3.68 4.90
N ALA A 165 -15.15 3.01 4.40
CA ALA A 165 -15.20 1.56 4.37
C ALA A 165 -14.02 1.01 3.53
N MET A 166 -13.43 -0.08 4.02
CA MET A 166 -12.42 -0.82 3.25
C MET A 166 -13.06 -1.46 2.02
N PRO A 167 -12.31 -1.62 0.92
CA PRO A 167 -12.83 -2.31 -0.25
C PRO A 167 -13.09 -3.78 0.09
N GLU A 168 -14.35 -4.20 -0.04
CA GLU A 168 -14.80 -5.50 0.45
C GLU A 168 -14.17 -6.67 -0.31
N GLU A 169 -14.09 -6.57 -1.64
CA GLU A 169 -13.52 -7.62 -2.48
C GLU A 169 -12.03 -7.83 -2.17
N GLU A 170 -11.27 -6.76 -2.07
CA GLU A 170 -9.84 -6.78 -1.73
C GLU A 170 -9.61 -7.34 -0.32
N MET A 171 -10.46 -6.99 0.64
CA MET A 171 -10.37 -7.54 1.99
C MET A 171 -10.65 -9.04 2.01
N VAL A 172 -11.63 -9.53 1.26
CA VAL A 172 -11.94 -10.97 1.13
C VAL A 172 -10.77 -11.71 0.47
N ILE A 173 -10.18 -11.14 -0.59
CA ILE A 173 -9.00 -11.73 -1.26
C ILE A 173 -7.82 -11.79 -0.28
N ALA A 174 -7.52 -10.67 0.39
CA ALA A 174 -6.41 -10.58 1.35
C ALA A 174 -6.56 -11.61 2.48
N GLN A 175 -7.75 -11.76 3.07
CA GLN A 175 -8.03 -12.77 4.09
C GLN A 175 -7.81 -14.20 3.55
N LYS A 176 -8.35 -14.53 2.37
CA LYS A 176 -8.14 -15.84 1.75
C LYS A 176 -6.67 -16.16 1.51
N LYS A 177 -5.91 -15.17 1.00
CA LYS A 177 -4.46 -15.34 0.77
C LYS A 177 -3.69 -15.50 2.07
N SER A 178 -4.06 -14.76 3.12
CA SER A 178 -3.44 -14.87 4.46
C SER A 178 -3.68 -16.23 5.11
N ILE A 179 -4.90 -16.76 5.01
CA ILE A 179 -5.25 -18.09 5.57
C ILE A 179 -4.51 -19.22 4.83
N ASN A 180 -4.30 -19.09 3.53
CA ASN A 180 -3.78 -20.17 2.69
C ASN A 180 -2.27 -20.08 2.44
N CYS A 181 -1.57 -19.07 2.93
CA CYS A 181 -0.13 -18.96 2.77
C CYS A 181 0.62 -19.93 3.69
N ASP A 182 1.88 -20.17 3.38
CA ASP A 182 2.81 -20.91 4.24
C ASP A 182 3.92 -20.01 4.81
N LEU A 183 4.04 -18.80 4.26
CA LEU A 183 4.95 -17.75 4.71
C LEU A 183 4.29 -16.40 4.52
N PHE A 184 4.20 -15.60 5.57
CA PHE A 184 3.67 -14.23 5.55
C PHE A 184 4.80 -13.24 5.89
N LEU A 185 5.09 -12.32 4.97
CA LEU A 185 6.21 -11.37 5.09
C LEU A 185 5.67 -9.95 5.24
N CYS A 186 5.75 -9.39 6.45
CA CYS A 186 5.44 -7.99 6.70
C CYS A 186 6.67 -7.13 6.38
N ILE A 187 6.57 -6.22 5.43
CA ILE A 187 7.70 -5.44 4.91
C ILE A 187 7.38 -3.95 4.95
N GLY A 188 8.14 -3.19 5.74
CA GLY A 188 8.01 -1.73 5.79
C GLY A 188 6.66 -1.24 6.31
N THR A 189 6.08 -1.96 7.25
CA THR A 189 4.79 -1.60 7.86
C THR A 189 4.90 -1.53 9.38
N SER A 190 4.29 -0.52 9.98
CA SER A 190 4.23 -0.39 11.44
C SER A 190 3.23 -1.34 12.12
N LEU A 191 2.41 -2.03 11.30
CA LEU A 191 1.36 -2.95 11.78
C LEU A 191 0.37 -2.31 12.78
N ALA A 192 0.09 -1.01 12.61
CA ALA A 192 -0.74 -0.22 13.52
C ALA A 192 -2.07 0.24 12.88
N VAL A 193 -2.39 -0.18 11.65
CA VAL A 193 -3.60 0.24 10.93
C VAL A 193 -4.55 -0.94 10.78
N PHE A 194 -5.65 -0.88 11.50
CA PHE A 194 -6.72 -1.88 11.42
C PHE A 194 -7.78 -1.47 10.39
N PRO A 195 -8.41 -2.45 9.69
CA PRO A 195 -8.30 -3.90 9.90
C PRO A 195 -7.11 -4.57 9.17
N ALA A 196 -6.31 -3.86 8.39
CA ALA A 196 -5.20 -4.45 7.62
C ALA A 196 -4.17 -5.18 8.53
N ALA A 197 -3.94 -4.68 9.74
CA ALA A 197 -3.01 -5.26 10.71
C ALA A 197 -3.50 -6.61 11.30
N ASP A 198 -4.74 -7.02 11.07
CA ASP A 198 -5.23 -8.35 11.49
C ASP A 198 -4.75 -9.47 10.55
N LEU A 199 -4.37 -9.17 9.30
CA LEU A 199 -3.98 -10.18 8.31
C LEU A 199 -2.75 -11.01 8.72
N PRO A 200 -1.64 -10.43 9.23
CA PRO A 200 -0.51 -11.23 9.73
C PRO A 200 -0.88 -12.08 10.95
N VAL A 201 -1.79 -11.63 11.80
CA VAL A 201 -2.29 -12.43 12.94
C VAL A 201 -3.05 -13.64 12.40
N LEU A 202 -3.98 -13.42 11.48
CA LEU A 202 -4.76 -14.47 10.82
C LEU A 202 -3.86 -15.50 10.14
N ALA A 203 -2.83 -15.07 9.41
CA ALA A 203 -1.85 -15.95 8.79
C ALA A 203 -1.09 -16.79 9.83
N LYS A 204 -0.69 -16.19 10.95
CA LYS A 204 0.00 -16.89 12.02
C LYS A 204 -0.88 -17.93 12.70
N GLU A 205 -2.14 -17.60 13.01
CA GLU A 205 -3.12 -18.50 13.62
C GLU A 205 -3.46 -19.69 12.73
N THR A 206 -3.37 -19.54 11.42
CA THR A 206 -3.57 -20.64 10.45
C THR A 206 -2.31 -21.44 10.13
N GLY A 207 -1.21 -21.20 10.85
CA GLY A 207 0.01 -22.02 10.83
C GLY A 207 1.11 -21.52 9.91
N SER A 208 0.98 -20.35 9.30
CA SER A 208 2.02 -19.74 8.48
C SER A 208 3.23 -19.32 9.31
N LYS A 209 4.41 -19.32 8.69
CA LYS A 209 5.56 -18.63 9.25
C LYS A 209 5.40 -17.13 9.04
N LEU A 210 5.64 -16.35 10.10
CA LEU A 210 5.54 -14.89 10.07
C LEU A 210 6.95 -14.29 10.15
N VAL A 211 7.27 -13.43 9.18
CA VAL A 211 8.52 -12.66 9.15
C VAL A 211 8.19 -11.17 9.12
N ILE A 212 8.85 -10.39 9.95
CA ILE A 212 8.71 -8.92 9.96
C ILE A 212 10.05 -8.30 9.58
N ILE A 213 10.05 -7.48 8.51
CA ILE A 213 11.20 -6.70 8.04
C ILE A 213 10.81 -5.23 8.12
N ASN A 214 11.36 -4.52 9.07
CA ASN A 214 11.06 -3.10 9.28
C ASN A 214 12.23 -2.43 9.99
N ASN A 215 12.51 -1.16 9.68
CA ASN A 215 13.60 -0.44 10.33
C ASN A 215 13.40 -0.30 11.85
N GLU A 216 12.16 -0.12 12.27
CA GLU A 216 11.79 0.04 13.68
C GLU A 216 11.04 -1.19 14.17
N ALA A 217 11.09 -1.42 15.48
CA ALA A 217 10.29 -2.46 16.13
C ALA A 217 8.78 -2.18 15.93
N THR A 218 7.99 -3.24 15.83
CA THR A 218 6.54 -3.17 15.73
C THR A 218 5.87 -3.78 16.96
N GLN A 219 4.62 -3.41 17.20
CA GLN A 219 3.84 -4.01 18.30
C GLN A 219 3.57 -5.51 18.11
N MET A 220 3.81 -6.06 16.91
CA MET A 220 3.57 -7.47 16.55
C MET A 220 4.85 -8.32 16.47
N ASP A 221 6.01 -7.77 16.79
CA ASP A 221 7.28 -8.50 16.74
C ASP A 221 7.26 -9.80 17.57
N HIS A 222 6.53 -9.80 18.68
CA HIS A 222 6.36 -10.94 19.56
C HIS A 222 5.61 -12.14 18.91
N LEU A 223 4.88 -11.93 17.82
CA LEU A 223 4.18 -12.98 17.07
C LEU A 223 5.06 -13.61 15.98
N ALA A 224 6.12 -12.91 15.57
CA ALA A 224 6.93 -13.30 14.43
C ALA A 224 7.88 -14.49 14.75
N ASP A 225 8.07 -15.38 13.76
CA ASP A 225 9.12 -16.39 13.80
C ASP A 225 10.51 -15.79 13.53
N LEU A 226 10.54 -14.64 12.84
CA LEU A 226 11.77 -13.89 12.56
C LEU A 226 11.47 -12.40 12.44
N VAL A 227 12.23 -11.58 13.16
CA VAL A 227 12.22 -10.11 13.05
C VAL A 227 13.57 -9.63 12.52
N ILE A 228 13.56 -8.75 11.53
CA ILE A 228 14.77 -8.15 10.94
C ILE A 228 14.62 -6.63 10.96
N ASN A 229 15.29 -5.96 11.89
CA ASN A 229 15.30 -4.50 11.99
C ASN A 229 16.52 -3.94 11.25
N ARG A 230 16.41 -3.84 9.93
CA ARG A 230 17.43 -3.33 9.02
C ARG A 230 16.77 -2.65 7.81
N ASP A 231 17.57 -1.95 7.01
CA ASP A 231 17.11 -1.39 5.72
C ASP A 231 16.49 -2.49 4.84
N ILE A 232 15.28 -2.22 4.36
CA ILE A 232 14.46 -3.20 3.63
C ILE A 232 15.13 -3.57 2.30
N SER A 233 15.68 -2.58 1.58
CA SER A 233 16.31 -2.83 0.27
C SER A 233 17.59 -3.64 0.42
N GLU A 234 18.35 -3.44 1.50
CA GLU A 234 19.53 -4.26 1.81
C GLU A 234 19.11 -5.71 2.10
N VAL A 235 18.17 -5.90 3.05
CA VAL A 235 17.70 -7.23 3.45
C VAL A 235 17.15 -8.02 2.27
N LEU A 236 16.32 -7.39 1.44
CA LEU A 236 15.74 -8.05 0.28
C LEU A 236 16.80 -8.35 -0.80
N SER A 237 17.82 -7.51 -0.97
CA SER A 237 18.90 -7.75 -1.93
C SER A 237 19.79 -8.95 -1.57
N GLU A 238 19.83 -9.34 -0.29
CA GLU A 238 20.57 -10.52 0.18
C GLU A 238 19.85 -11.85 -0.16
N ILE A 239 18.60 -11.80 -0.65
CA ILE A 239 17.87 -13.01 -1.03
C ILE A 239 18.46 -13.59 -2.30
N ASN A 240 18.94 -14.83 -2.19
CA ASN A 240 19.36 -15.65 -3.29
C ASN A 240 18.37 -16.80 -3.49
N LEU A 241 17.75 -16.87 -4.68
CA LEU A 241 16.79 -17.92 -5.04
C LEU A 241 17.41 -19.02 -5.89
N GLU A 242 18.70 -18.89 -6.20
CA GLU A 242 19.46 -19.94 -6.88
C GLU A 242 19.72 -21.09 -5.88
N ASN A 243 18.80 -22.08 -5.90
CA ASN A 243 19.09 -23.50 -5.56
C ASN A 243 17.83 -24.34 -5.76
#